data_e3bdea0792b26cb65a3aa4c87a8930c2
#
_entry.id   e3bdea0792b26cb65a3aa4c87a8930c2
#
_cell.length_a   1.000
_cell.length_b   1.000
_cell.length_c   1.000
_cell.angle_alpha   90.00
_cell.angle_beta   90.00
_cell.angle_gamma   90.00
#
_symmetry.space_group_name_H-M   'P 1'
#
loop_
_entity.id
_entity.type
_entity.pdbx_description
1 polymer ?
#
loop_
_entity_poly.entity_id
_entity_poly.type
_entity_poly.pdbx_seq_one_letter_code
_entity_poly.pdbx_strand_id
1 'polypeptide(L)'
;MSGGEVEIERKYDVDDEARMPSLIGVARVASADAPDAFDLDATYFDTPELTLANARVAVRRRLGGHDAGWHIKWPPLAEGRREQQFEPGEGEAIPDEVRAALAELVGDARLVPIARIRNHRIATVLRDSAGEPLIELADDHVVATDLREGPTSGTERRWQEWEVELLPGGSAGEASDRAALLDAVEERLVAAGAQPPSSGSKLARALGLSR
;
A
#
# COMPACT_ATOMS: atom_id res chain seq x y z
N MET A 1 -2.03 -14.57 -18.53
CA MET A 1 -2.16 -14.67 -17.05
C MET A 1 -1.06 -13.78 -16.49
N SER A 2 -1.37 -12.56 -16.07
CA SER A 2 -0.40 -11.70 -15.39
C SER A 2 -0.15 -12.32 -13.99
N GLY A 3 1.05 -12.84 -13.80
CA GLY A 3 1.49 -13.31 -12.49
C GLY A 3 1.47 -12.12 -11.54
N GLY A 4 0.74 -12.21 -10.42
CA GLY A 4 0.79 -11.17 -9.40
C GLY A 4 2.16 -11.19 -8.73
N GLU A 5 2.67 -10.02 -8.40
CA GLU A 5 3.87 -9.83 -7.59
C GLU A 5 3.54 -9.99 -6.10
N VAL A 6 4.48 -10.48 -5.31
CA VAL A 6 4.32 -10.56 -3.86
C VAL A 6 5.05 -9.38 -3.23
N GLU A 7 4.29 -8.46 -2.67
CA GLU A 7 4.81 -7.34 -1.90
C GLU A 7 5.08 -7.77 -0.45
N ILE A 8 6.25 -7.45 0.05
CA ILE A 8 6.64 -7.64 1.45
C ILE A 8 6.86 -6.26 2.05
N GLU A 9 5.94 -5.83 2.90
CA GLU A 9 5.94 -4.48 3.45
C GLU A 9 5.67 -4.47 4.96
N ARG A 10 6.16 -3.42 5.64
CA ARG A 10 5.74 -3.03 6.99
C ARG A 10 5.25 -1.60 6.99
N LYS A 11 4.26 -1.32 7.84
CA LYS A 11 3.64 0.00 7.98
C LYS A 11 3.72 0.47 9.42
N TYR A 12 3.80 1.78 9.57
CA TYR A 12 3.91 2.42 10.88
C TYR A 12 3.07 3.69 10.90
N ASP A 13 2.29 3.88 11.95
CA ASP A 13 1.68 5.16 12.23
C ASP A 13 2.75 6.13 12.76
N VAL A 14 2.66 7.38 12.37
CA VAL A 14 3.53 8.44 12.85
C VAL A 14 2.73 9.70 13.15
N ASP A 15 3.25 10.54 14.04
CA ASP A 15 2.68 11.86 14.30
C ASP A 15 3.01 12.83 13.15
N ASP A 16 2.16 13.82 12.92
CA ASP A 16 2.29 14.81 11.83
C ASP A 16 3.64 15.59 11.84
N GLU A 17 4.30 15.64 12.99
CA GLU A 17 5.61 16.30 13.15
C GLU A 17 6.79 15.34 12.99
N ALA A 18 6.54 14.03 12.86
CA ALA A 18 7.60 13.04 12.71
C ALA A 18 8.45 13.31 11.46
N ARG A 19 9.73 13.03 11.56
CA ARG A 19 10.68 13.18 10.47
C ARG A 19 11.31 11.84 10.16
N MET A 20 11.22 11.44 8.89
CA MET A 20 11.84 10.22 8.41
C MET A 20 13.34 10.23 8.73
N PRO A 21 13.86 9.26 9.50
CA PRO A 21 15.28 9.21 9.82
C PRO A 21 16.11 8.72 8.64
N SER A 22 17.39 9.07 8.63
CA SER A 22 18.32 8.42 7.70
C SER A 22 18.50 6.96 8.07
N LEU A 23 18.38 6.09 7.05
CA LEU A 23 18.61 4.64 7.18
C LEU A 23 19.96 4.21 6.58
N ILE A 24 20.78 5.16 6.08
CA ILE A 24 22.14 4.85 5.60
C ILE A 24 22.97 4.29 6.78
N GLY A 25 23.59 3.15 6.55
CA GLY A 25 24.36 2.41 7.57
C GLY A 25 23.52 1.44 8.42
N VAL A 26 22.21 1.34 8.20
CA VAL A 26 21.35 0.33 8.82
C VAL A 26 21.43 -0.95 8.02
N ALA A 27 21.77 -2.08 8.67
CA ALA A 27 22.00 -3.36 8.01
C ALA A 27 22.91 -3.21 6.78
N ARG A 28 22.43 -3.56 5.59
CA ARG A 28 23.18 -3.46 4.33
C ARG A 28 22.85 -2.23 3.49
N VAL A 29 22.12 -1.25 4.04
CA VAL A 29 21.81 0.00 3.35
C VAL A 29 23.06 0.88 3.27
N ALA A 30 23.56 1.12 2.07
CA ALA A 30 24.77 1.91 1.81
C ALA A 30 24.48 3.32 1.29
N SER A 31 23.38 3.51 0.57
CA SER A 31 22.98 4.78 0.00
C SER A 31 21.46 4.92 -0.10
N ALA A 32 21.02 6.14 -0.34
CA ALA A 32 19.63 6.49 -0.61
C ALA A 32 19.58 7.37 -1.87
N ASP A 33 18.61 7.11 -2.74
CA ASP A 33 18.32 7.98 -3.88
C ASP A 33 17.72 9.31 -3.38
N ALA A 34 17.66 10.30 -4.25
CA ALA A 34 16.92 11.53 -3.96
C ALA A 34 15.41 11.18 -3.77
N PRO A 35 14.75 11.79 -2.79
CA PRO A 35 13.33 11.60 -2.61
C PRO A 35 12.53 12.00 -3.85
N ASP A 36 11.56 11.20 -4.24
CA ASP A 36 10.59 11.48 -5.28
C ASP A 36 9.21 11.73 -4.65
N ALA A 37 8.62 12.88 -4.95
CA ALA A 37 7.34 13.29 -4.36
C ALA A 37 6.25 13.34 -5.43
N PHE A 38 5.14 12.64 -5.17
CA PHE A 38 4.02 12.58 -6.11
C PHE A 38 2.69 12.37 -5.39
N ASP A 39 1.61 12.74 -6.09
CA ASP A 39 0.25 12.56 -5.60
C ASP A 39 -0.38 11.30 -6.17
N LEU A 40 -1.07 10.57 -5.32
CA LEU A 40 -1.86 9.38 -5.64
C LEU A 40 -3.33 9.66 -5.32
N ASP A 41 -4.23 9.27 -6.21
CA ASP A 41 -5.67 9.32 -6.01
C ASP A 41 -6.27 7.96 -6.32
N ALA A 42 -6.70 7.25 -5.30
CA ALA A 42 -7.21 5.90 -5.41
C ALA A 42 -8.68 5.81 -5.00
N THR A 43 -9.52 5.31 -5.90
CA THR A 43 -10.90 4.92 -5.57
C THR A 43 -10.97 3.42 -5.35
N TYR A 44 -11.52 3.00 -4.21
CA TYR A 44 -11.71 1.60 -3.84
C TYR A 44 -13.14 1.17 -4.13
N PHE A 45 -13.27 -0.08 -4.57
CA PHE A 45 -14.54 -0.66 -4.99
C PHE A 45 -14.82 -1.96 -4.25
N ASP A 46 -16.08 -2.17 -3.89
CA ASP A 46 -16.59 -3.41 -3.31
C ASP A 46 -18.08 -3.57 -3.64
N THR A 47 -18.67 -4.70 -3.27
CA THR A 47 -20.13 -4.82 -3.24
C THR A 47 -20.69 -3.97 -2.08
N PRO A 48 -21.99 -3.59 -2.11
CA PRO A 48 -22.61 -2.90 -0.98
C PRO A 48 -22.48 -3.66 0.36
N GLU A 49 -22.38 -4.98 0.31
CA GLU A 49 -22.25 -5.87 1.48
C GLU A 49 -20.79 -6.06 1.92
N LEU A 50 -19.83 -5.38 1.26
CA LEU A 50 -18.39 -5.46 1.54
C LEU A 50 -17.83 -6.89 1.38
N THR A 51 -18.26 -7.60 0.35
CA THR A 51 -17.86 -8.99 0.08
C THR A 51 -16.36 -9.15 -0.07
N LEU A 52 -15.70 -8.23 -0.80
CA LEU A 52 -14.26 -8.26 -1.00
C LEU A 52 -13.51 -7.95 0.29
N ALA A 53 -13.91 -6.92 1.03
CA ALA A 53 -13.30 -6.56 2.31
C ALA A 53 -13.42 -7.72 3.32
N ASN A 54 -14.57 -8.38 3.39
CA ASN A 54 -14.78 -9.56 4.23
C ASN A 54 -13.88 -10.74 3.84
N ALA A 55 -13.56 -10.86 2.54
CA ALA A 55 -12.60 -11.84 2.01
C ALA A 55 -11.14 -11.35 2.12
N ARG A 56 -10.87 -10.19 2.73
CA ARG A 56 -9.56 -9.53 2.81
C ARG A 56 -8.95 -9.22 1.44
N VAL A 57 -9.80 -9.00 0.45
CA VAL A 57 -9.42 -8.52 -0.90
C VAL A 57 -9.70 -7.04 -0.99
N ALA A 58 -8.83 -6.28 -1.63
CA ALA A 58 -9.06 -4.88 -1.93
C ALA A 58 -8.88 -4.65 -3.43
N VAL A 59 -9.82 -3.92 -4.03
CA VAL A 59 -9.78 -3.51 -5.43
C VAL A 59 -9.77 -2.00 -5.50
N ARG A 60 -8.83 -1.43 -6.24
CA ARG A 60 -8.73 0.01 -6.43
C ARG A 60 -8.39 0.38 -7.87
N ARG A 61 -8.85 1.54 -8.29
CA ARG A 61 -8.30 2.28 -9.42
C ARG A 61 -7.45 3.41 -8.86
N ARG A 62 -6.18 3.47 -9.26
CA ARG A 62 -5.23 4.50 -8.83
C ARG A 62 -4.83 5.38 -10.01
N LEU A 63 -4.82 6.67 -9.77
CA LEU A 63 -4.31 7.70 -10.66
C LEU A 63 -3.06 8.31 -10.00
N GLY A 64 -2.14 8.77 -10.84
CA GLY A 64 -0.84 9.31 -10.39
C GLY A 64 0.16 8.24 -9.98
N GLY A 65 1.40 8.68 -9.69
CA GLY A 65 2.50 7.78 -9.40
C GLY A 65 3.00 7.00 -10.62
N HIS A 66 3.86 6.00 -10.37
CA HIS A 66 4.51 5.22 -11.41
C HIS A 66 3.73 3.98 -11.83
N ASP A 67 2.69 3.64 -11.08
CA ASP A 67 1.88 2.43 -11.21
C ASP A 67 0.38 2.75 -11.29
N ALA A 68 0.03 3.82 -12.01
CA ALA A 68 -1.38 4.14 -12.28
C ALA A 68 -2.10 2.97 -12.97
N GLY A 69 -3.31 2.64 -12.50
CA GLY A 69 -4.08 1.52 -13.05
C GLY A 69 -5.03 0.90 -12.04
N TRP A 70 -5.47 -0.31 -12.35
CA TRP A 70 -6.27 -1.12 -11.45
C TRP A 70 -5.40 -2.10 -10.69
N HIS A 71 -5.70 -2.25 -9.39
CA HIS A 71 -4.95 -3.12 -8.50
C HIS A 71 -5.90 -4.02 -7.72
N ILE A 72 -5.57 -5.30 -7.63
CA ILE A 72 -6.22 -6.25 -6.74
C ILE A 72 -5.18 -6.72 -5.72
N LYS A 73 -5.36 -6.32 -4.46
CA LYS A 73 -4.59 -6.86 -3.33
C LYS A 73 -5.33 -8.04 -2.74
N TRP A 74 -4.72 -9.23 -2.83
CA TRP A 74 -5.28 -10.49 -2.35
C TRP A 74 -5.10 -10.66 -0.84
N PRO A 75 -5.71 -11.67 -0.20
CA PRO A 75 -5.48 -11.92 1.21
C PRO A 75 -4.00 -12.07 1.55
N PRO A 76 -3.57 -11.68 2.77
CA PRO A 76 -2.20 -11.86 3.21
C PRO A 76 -1.75 -13.32 3.11
N LEU A 77 -0.49 -13.53 2.73
CA LEU A 77 0.21 -14.80 2.75
C LEU A 77 0.97 -14.97 4.08
N ALA A 78 1.70 -16.07 4.23
CA ALA A 78 2.61 -16.26 5.38
C ALA A 78 3.69 -15.17 5.41
N GLU A 79 4.15 -14.74 4.24
CA GLU A 79 5.04 -13.61 4.07
C GLU A 79 4.54 -12.77 2.88
N GLY A 80 4.26 -11.49 3.14
CA GLY A 80 3.81 -10.55 2.11
C GLY A 80 2.36 -10.72 1.69
N ARG A 81 2.04 -10.10 0.55
CA ARG A 81 0.71 -10.07 -0.03
C ARG A 81 0.81 -10.05 -1.55
N ARG A 82 0.05 -10.90 -2.22
CA ARG A 82 -0.01 -10.88 -3.68
C ARG A 82 -0.80 -9.66 -4.16
N GLU A 83 -0.20 -8.89 -5.06
CA GLU A 83 -0.87 -7.83 -5.81
C GLU A 83 -0.89 -8.16 -7.30
N GLN A 84 -2.01 -7.90 -7.95
CA GLN A 84 -2.16 -7.94 -9.40
C GLN A 84 -2.47 -6.54 -9.89
N GLN A 85 -1.71 -6.09 -10.88
CA GLN A 85 -1.91 -4.82 -11.54
C GLN A 85 -2.48 -5.04 -12.94
N PHE A 86 -3.37 -4.13 -13.34
CA PHE A 86 -4.00 -4.09 -14.64
C PHE A 86 -3.93 -2.67 -15.19
N GLU A 87 -3.90 -2.54 -16.49
CA GLU A 87 -3.89 -1.25 -17.17
C GLU A 87 -5.08 -0.37 -16.75
N PRO A 88 -4.92 0.96 -16.78
CA PRO A 88 -5.98 1.88 -16.35
C PRO A 88 -7.30 1.71 -17.11
N GLY A 89 -7.26 1.18 -18.33
CA GLY A 89 -8.44 1.05 -19.20
C GLY A 89 -8.96 2.41 -19.71
N GLU A 90 -10.05 2.39 -20.46
CA GLU A 90 -10.73 3.60 -20.91
C GLU A 90 -11.84 3.99 -19.93
N GLY A 91 -11.86 5.24 -19.49
CA GLY A 91 -12.90 5.79 -18.61
C GLY A 91 -12.85 5.30 -17.16
N GLU A 92 -14.01 5.28 -16.51
CA GLU A 92 -14.16 4.92 -15.08
C GLU A 92 -14.70 3.50 -14.86
N ALA A 93 -15.06 2.79 -15.93
CA ALA A 93 -15.60 1.45 -15.84
C ALA A 93 -14.55 0.45 -15.36
N ILE A 94 -14.97 -0.51 -14.55
CA ILE A 94 -14.11 -1.61 -14.12
C ILE A 94 -13.84 -2.52 -15.31
N PRO A 95 -12.57 -2.75 -15.69
CA PRO A 95 -12.24 -3.60 -16.82
C PRO A 95 -12.74 -5.04 -16.66
N ASP A 96 -13.08 -5.69 -17.78
CA ASP A 96 -13.55 -7.08 -17.78
C ASP A 96 -12.51 -8.04 -17.16
N GLU A 97 -11.22 -7.78 -17.36
CA GLU A 97 -10.14 -8.56 -16.76
C GLU A 97 -10.12 -8.50 -15.22
N VAL A 98 -10.38 -7.31 -14.66
CA VAL A 98 -10.52 -7.12 -13.22
C VAL A 98 -11.75 -7.85 -12.70
N ARG A 99 -12.89 -7.73 -13.41
CA ARG A 99 -14.12 -8.45 -13.07
C ARG A 99 -13.93 -9.97 -13.14
N ALA A 100 -13.27 -10.47 -14.18
CA ALA A 100 -12.98 -11.88 -14.34
C ALA A 100 -12.10 -12.43 -13.20
N ALA A 101 -11.11 -11.65 -12.75
CA ALA A 101 -10.26 -12.03 -11.62
C ALA A 101 -11.04 -12.15 -10.29
N LEU A 102 -12.14 -11.42 -10.14
CA LEU A 102 -12.96 -11.38 -8.93
C LEU A 102 -14.21 -12.27 -9.00
N ALA A 103 -14.47 -12.91 -10.15
CA ALA A 103 -15.74 -13.59 -10.42
C ALA A 103 -16.13 -14.66 -9.39
N GLU A 104 -15.16 -15.41 -8.88
CA GLU A 104 -15.41 -16.43 -7.83
C GLU A 104 -15.87 -15.82 -6.49
N LEU A 105 -15.51 -14.57 -6.21
CA LEU A 105 -15.87 -13.90 -4.97
C LEU A 105 -17.19 -13.13 -5.07
N VAL A 106 -17.39 -12.42 -6.17
CA VAL A 106 -18.50 -11.46 -6.30
C VAL A 106 -19.56 -11.87 -7.31
N GLY A 107 -19.28 -12.87 -8.17
CA GLY A 107 -20.19 -13.27 -9.26
C GLY A 107 -20.60 -12.05 -10.11
N ASP A 108 -21.92 -11.91 -10.31
CA ASP A 108 -22.52 -10.79 -11.06
C ASP A 108 -22.82 -9.55 -10.17
N ALA A 109 -22.43 -9.57 -8.90
CA ALA A 109 -22.73 -8.46 -7.99
C ALA A 109 -22.10 -7.15 -8.50
N ARG A 110 -22.83 -6.06 -8.31
CA ARG A 110 -22.36 -4.74 -8.68
C ARG A 110 -21.26 -4.28 -7.71
N LEU A 111 -20.12 -3.89 -8.26
CA LEU A 111 -19.07 -3.18 -7.52
C LEU A 111 -19.35 -1.68 -7.55
N VAL A 112 -19.31 -1.06 -6.39
CA VAL A 112 -19.55 0.38 -6.19
C VAL A 112 -18.36 1.02 -5.49
N PRO A 113 -18.11 2.33 -5.67
CA PRO A 113 -17.10 3.04 -4.91
C PRO A 113 -17.47 3.02 -3.40
N ILE A 114 -16.53 2.61 -2.56
CA ILE A 114 -16.70 2.54 -1.11
C ILE A 114 -15.77 3.49 -0.34
N ALA A 115 -14.64 3.87 -0.93
CA ALA A 115 -13.71 4.83 -0.36
C ALA A 115 -12.91 5.54 -1.45
N ARG A 116 -12.48 6.78 -1.19
CA ARG A 116 -11.46 7.47 -1.96
C ARG A 116 -10.30 7.83 -1.04
N ILE A 117 -9.08 7.54 -1.47
CA ILE A 117 -7.87 7.82 -0.72
C ILE A 117 -6.95 8.66 -1.59
N ARG A 118 -6.69 9.88 -1.16
CA ARG A 118 -5.68 10.77 -1.72
C ARG A 118 -4.45 10.71 -0.83
N ASN A 119 -3.29 10.56 -1.43
CA ASN A 119 -2.06 10.40 -0.71
C ASN A 119 -0.95 11.22 -1.37
N HIS A 120 -0.35 12.13 -0.61
CA HIS A 120 0.90 12.75 -1.01
C HIS A 120 2.03 11.86 -0.48
N ARG A 121 2.72 11.19 -1.41
CA ARG A 121 3.81 10.24 -1.09
C ARG A 121 5.16 10.88 -1.37
N ILE A 122 6.07 10.73 -0.43
CA ILE A 122 7.49 11.02 -0.61
C ILE A 122 8.22 9.68 -0.53
N ALA A 123 8.66 9.14 -1.67
CA ALA A 123 9.31 7.85 -1.77
C ALA A 123 10.84 8.00 -1.89
N THR A 124 11.58 7.11 -1.24
CA THR A 124 13.04 7.07 -1.30
C THR A 124 13.50 5.63 -1.47
N VAL A 125 14.24 5.33 -2.54
CA VAL A 125 14.84 4.02 -2.74
C VAL A 125 16.17 3.94 -2.00
N LEU A 126 16.29 2.92 -1.15
CA LEU A 126 17.51 2.59 -0.41
C LEU A 126 18.25 1.47 -1.13
N ARG A 127 19.58 1.62 -1.26
CA ARG A 127 20.43 0.70 -2.03
C ARG A 127 21.55 0.13 -1.17
N ASP A 128 22.02 -1.06 -1.58
CA ASP A 128 23.22 -1.67 -1.01
C ASP A 128 24.51 -1.07 -1.60
N SER A 129 25.66 -1.60 -1.18
CA SER A 129 26.98 -1.15 -1.65
C SER A 129 27.28 -1.49 -3.12
N ALA A 130 26.50 -2.39 -3.73
CA ALA A 130 26.57 -2.71 -5.15
C ALA A 130 25.64 -1.82 -6.00
N GLY A 131 24.81 -1.01 -5.35
CA GLY A 131 23.80 -0.17 -5.99
C GLY A 131 22.47 -0.87 -6.24
N GLU A 132 22.28 -2.11 -5.75
CA GLU A 132 21.03 -2.84 -5.89
C GLU A 132 19.93 -2.24 -5.00
N PRO A 133 18.70 -2.06 -5.51
CA PRO A 133 17.60 -1.51 -4.73
C PRO A 133 17.11 -2.52 -3.69
N LEU A 134 17.12 -2.13 -2.42
CA LEU A 134 16.73 -2.98 -1.30
C LEU A 134 15.32 -2.71 -0.81
N ILE A 135 15.01 -1.44 -0.63
CA ILE A 135 13.81 -0.96 0.06
C ILE A 135 13.30 0.28 -0.64
N GLU A 136 12.00 0.37 -0.83
CA GLU A 136 11.31 1.66 -0.96
C GLU A 136 10.81 2.08 0.42
N LEU A 137 11.23 3.27 0.84
CA LEU A 137 10.78 3.92 2.05
C LEU A 137 9.82 5.03 1.66
N ALA A 138 8.57 4.96 2.09
CA ALA A 138 7.57 5.95 1.77
C ALA A 138 7.07 6.70 3.02
N ASP A 139 6.99 8.04 2.90
CA ASP A 139 6.31 8.92 3.84
C ASP A 139 4.99 9.35 3.20
N ASP A 140 3.88 8.87 3.74
CA ASP A 140 2.54 8.99 3.19
C ASP A 140 1.69 9.95 4.02
N HIS A 141 1.26 11.06 3.40
CA HIS A 141 0.29 12.00 3.96
C HIS A 141 -1.08 11.73 3.36
N VAL A 142 -1.94 11.08 4.13
CA VAL A 142 -3.18 10.47 3.62
C VAL A 142 -4.41 11.29 3.99
N VAL A 143 -5.29 11.48 3.00
CA VAL A 143 -6.66 11.99 3.17
C VAL A 143 -7.62 10.97 2.59
N ALA A 144 -8.42 10.34 3.42
CA ALA A 144 -9.36 9.31 3.04
C ALA A 144 -10.81 9.74 3.28
N THR A 145 -11.68 9.42 2.34
CA THR A 145 -13.12 9.66 2.43
C THR A 145 -13.86 8.33 2.33
N ASP A 146 -14.70 8.04 3.32
CA ASP A 146 -15.64 6.92 3.28
C ASP A 146 -16.82 7.30 2.37
N LEU A 147 -17.06 6.54 1.31
CA LEU A 147 -18.09 6.83 0.30
C LEU A 147 -19.35 5.98 0.46
N ARG A 148 -19.44 5.11 1.47
CA ARG A 148 -20.57 4.19 1.66
C ARG A 148 -21.90 4.92 1.90
N GLU A 149 -21.86 6.10 2.50
CA GLU A 149 -23.05 6.96 2.71
C GLU A 149 -23.30 7.95 1.55
N GLY A 150 -22.51 7.83 0.48
CA GLY A 150 -22.59 8.69 -0.70
C GLY A 150 -21.40 9.65 -0.84
N PRO A 151 -21.21 10.20 -2.04
CA PRO A 151 -19.98 10.94 -2.39
C PRO A 151 -19.84 12.29 -1.66
N THR A 152 -20.93 12.84 -1.10
CA THR A 152 -20.96 14.16 -0.43
C THR A 152 -21.19 14.06 1.08
N SER A 153 -21.47 12.87 1.61
CA SER A 153 -21.82 12.64 3.02
C SER A 153 -20.72 11.88 3.78
N GLY A 154 -19.63 11.54 3.09
CA GLY A 154 -18.61 10.67 3.61
C GLY A 154 -17.77 11.28 4.73
N THR A 155 -17.42 10.46 5.71
CA THR A 155 -16.49 10.83 6.78
C THR A 155 -15.08 10.94 6.23
N GLU A 156 -14.44 12.09 6.39
CA GLU A 156 -13.03 12.29 6.04
C GLU A 156 -12.13 12.00 7.23
N ARG A 157 -11.02 11.30 6.96
CA ARG A 157 -9.95 11.00 7.92
C ARG A 157 -8.61 11.41 7.35
N ARG A 158 -7.71 11.89 8.22
CA ARG A 158 -6.36 12.32 7.85
C ARG A 158 -5.36 11.64 8.77
N TRP A 159 -4.21 11.23 8.22
CA TRP A 159 -3.09 10.69 9.00
C TRP A 159 -1.82 10.71 8.17
N GLN A 160 -0.70 10.53 8.86
CA GLN A 160 0.60 10.24 8.27
C GLN A 160 1.00 8.80 8.65
N GLU A 161 1.61 8.09 7.71
CA GLU A 161 2.17 6.76 7.96
C GLU A 161 3.45 6.57 7.15
N TRP A 162 4.34 5.76 7.69
CA TRP A 162 5.54 5.32 6.95
C TRP A 162 5.35 3.89 6.48
N GLU A 163 5.78 3.61 5.24
CA GLU A 163 5.81 2.27 4.66
C GLU A 163 7.24 1.89 4.31
N VAL A 164 7.58 0.64 4.55
CA VAL A 164 8.85 0.02 4.20
C VAL A 164 8.52 -1.18 3.34
N GLU A 165 8.82 -1.11 2.05
CA GLU A 165 8.58 -2.18 1.09
C GLU A 165 9.89 -2.76 0.59
N LEU A 166 10.03 -4.09 0.60
CA LEU A 166 11.20 -4.76 0.05
C LEU A 166 11.14 -4.75 -1.48
N LEU A 167 12.15 -4.16 -2.09
CA LEU A 167 12.41 -4.24 -3.53
C LEU A 167 13.16 -5.53 -3.89
N PRO A 168 13.35 -5.87 -5.18
CA PRO A 168 13.95 -7.15 -5.58
C PRO A 168 15.27 -7.50 -4.89
N GLY A 169 16.20 -6.56 -4.71
CA GLY A 169 17.44 -6.79 -3.96
C GLY A 169 17.24 -7.02 -2.46
N GLY A 170 16.20 -6.41 -1.88
CA GLY A 170 15.80 -6.58 -0.47
C GLY A 170 15.05 -7.89 -0.23
N SER A 171 14.23 -8.30 -1.19
CA SER A 171 13.45 -9.54 -1.12
C SER A 171 14.23 -10.79 -1.56
N ALA A 172 15.45 -10.63 -2.11
CA ALA A 172 16.32 -11.73 -2.45
C ALA A 172 16.86 -12.46 -1.19
N GLY A 173 17.12 -13.74 -1.30
CA GLY A 173 17.68 -14.57 -0.23
C GLY A 173 16.62 -15.26 0.63
N GLU A 174 17.01 -15.68 1.82
CA GLU A 174 16.17 -16.43 2.74
C GLU A 174 15.19 -15.52 3.50
N ALA A 175 14.09 -16.09 4.00
CA ALA A 175 13.11 -15.35 4.79
C ALA A 175 13.74 -14.71 6.05
N SER A 176 14.74 -15.38 6.66
CA SER A 176 15.51 -14.84 7.78
C SER A 176 16.27 -13.57 7.45
N ASP A 177 16.82 -13.46 6.23
CA ASP A 177 17.60 -12.30 5.80
C ASP A 177 16.69 -11.10 5.55
N ARG A 178 15.51 -11.36 4.96
CA ARG A 178 14.46 -10.35 4.77
C ARG A 178 13.93 -9.84 6.11
N ALA A 179 13.64 -10.75 7.04
CA ALA A 179 13.20 -10.40 8.38
C ALA A 179 14.26 -9.54 9.09
N ALA A 180 15.54 -9.96 9.07
CA ALA A 180 16.62 -9.22 9.71
C ALA A 180 16.81 -7.81 9.13
N LEU A 181 16.64 -7.63 7.82
CA LEU A 181 16.68 -6.32 7.17
C LEU A 181 15.52 -5.43 7.67
N LEU A 182 14.29 -5.96 7.65
CA LEU A 182 13.11 -5.24 8.10
C LEU A 182 13.16 -4.93 9.60
N ASP A 183 13.66 -5.84 10.43
CA ASP A 183 13.79 -5.63 11.89
C ASP A 183 14.80 -4.51 12.19
N ALA A 184 15.94 -4.47 11.51
CA ALA A 184 16.93 -3.41 11.68
C ALA A 184 16.41 -2.03 11.24
N VAL A 185 15.61 -1.99 10.17
CA VAL A 185 14.94 -0.76 9.71
C VAL A 185 13.89 -0.34 10.73
N GLU A 186 13.03 -1.25 11.19
CA GLU A 186 11.99 -1.00 12.20
C GLU A 186 12.57 -0.40 13.48
N GLU A 187 13.67 -0.96 13.99
CA GLU A 187 14.34 -0.42 15.19
C GLU A 187 14.67 1.07 15.03
N ARG A 188 15.17 1.45 13.85
CA ARG A 188 15.52 2.84 13.54
C ARG A 188 14.30 3.74 13.41
N LEU A 189 13.22 3.24 12.78
CA LEU A 189 11.96 3.97 12.62
C LEU A 189 11.26 4.18 13.96
N VAL A 190 11.21 3.14 14.80
CA VAL A 190 10.63 3.22 16.15
C VAL A 190 11.40 4.22 17.02
N ALA A 191 12.73 4.24 16.94
CA ALA A 191 13.56 5.24 17.62
C ALA A 191 13.27 6.68 17.15
N ALA A 192 12.72 6.85 15.93
CA ALA A 192 12.31 8.14 15.38
C ALA A 192 10.82 8.47 15.63
N GLY A 193 10.08 7.62 16.35
CA GLY A 193 8.70 7.87 16.76
C GLY A 193 7.65 7.03 16.02
N ALA A 194 8.06 6.11 15.13
CA ALA A 194 7.12 5.20 14.48
C ALA A 194 6.45 4.25 15.48
N GLN A 195 5.16 4.02 15.30
CA GLN A 195 4.34 3.16 16.16
C GLN A 195 3.69 2.05 15.32
N PRO A 196 3.31 0.93 15.94
CA PRO A 196 2.54 -0.09 15.25
C PRO A 196 1.28 0.51 14.60
N PRO A 197 0.92 0.07 13.39
CA PRO A 197 -0.22 0.66 12.68
C PRO A 197 -1.53 0.38 13.40
N SER A 198 -2.36 1.40 13.55
CA SER A 198 -3.69 1.31 14.15
C SER A 198 -4.69 0.52 13.30
N SER A 199 -4.39 0.32 12.03
CA SER A 199 -5.24 -0.41 11.08
C SER A 199 -4.41 -1.29 10.14
N GLY A 200 -4.98 -2.41 9.69
CA GLY A 200 -4.32 -3.36 8.80
C GLY A 200 -4.12 -2.86 7.37
N SER A 201 -4.79 -1.76 6.96
CA SER A 201 -4.62 -1.15 5.65
C SER A 201 -5.21 0.26 5.61
N LYS A 202 -4.76 1.09 4.64
CA LYS A 202 -5.36 2.41 4.36
C LYS A 202 -6.87 2.30 4.13
N LEU A 203 -7.35 1.28 3.41
CA LEU A 203 -8.78 1.06 3.17
C LEU A 203 -9.53 0.78 4.48
N ALA A 204 -9.04 -0.12 5.32
CA ALA A 204 -9.69 -0.42 6.60
C ALA A 204 -9.77 0.82 7.49
N ARG A 205 -8.68 1.63 7.54
CA ARG A 205 -8.65 2.91 8.26
C ARG A 205 -9.65 3.92 7.68
N ALA A 206 -9.73 4.03 6.35
CA ALA A 206 -10.69 4.90 5.65
C ALA A 206 -12.14 4.57 6.00
N LEU A 207 -12.46 3.29 6.10
CA LEU A 207 -13.81 2.78 6.43
C LEU A 207 -14.09 2.74 7.94
N GLY A 208 -13.11 3.06 8.79
CA GLY A 208 -13.25 2.98 10.25
C GLY A 208 -13.40 1.55 10.76
N LEU A 209 -12.87 0.58 10.02
CA LEU A 209 -12.89 -0.83 10.42
C LEU A 209 -11.74 -1.07 11.39
N SER A 210 -12.05 -1.55 12.59
CA SER A 210 -11.06 -2.03 13.56
C SER A 210 -10.40 -3.31 13.06
N ARG A 211 -9.18 -3.60 13.58
CA ARG A 211 -8.50 -4.89 13.40
C ARG A 211 -9.32 -6.01 13.97
#